data_e6840e027c931d3e7d7b92bf3eab5428
#
_entry.id   e6840e027c931d3e7d7b92bf3eab5428
#
_cell.length_a   1.000
_cell.length_b   1.000
_cell.length_c   1.000
_cell.angle_alpha   90.00
_cell.angle_beta   90.00
_cell.angle_gamma   90.00
#
_symmetry.space_group_name_H-M   'P 1'
#
loop_
_entity.id
_entity.type
_entity.pdbx_description
1 polymer ?
#
loop_
_entity_poly.entity_id
_entity_poly.type
_entity_poly.pdbx_seq_one_letter_code
_entity_poly.pdbx_strand_id
1 'polypeptide(L)'
;MSDLLPDGTRECERCGLPMMPVAESDGLVTLECANRHRHTVPLPSELATRELVRTWIMRRGAQLHVQHERWEAEEEERKAMEKKQPRLIRPSDRHQQTGQTAGMTREEAVHTEGMWAGIVRTEAGRSSSWHHHGAYESVIYVVSGQVHVECGPGGKTKFHARPGDCIYLPPGEIHREGNDGLEESEIVVVRSGSGELVVNVAGPAA
;
A
#
# COMPACT_ATOMS: atom_id res chain seq x y z
N MET A 1 22.42 1.34 50.15
CA MET A 1 23.05 2.47 49.41
C MET A 1 22.33 2.56 48.08
N SER A 2 21.96 3.75 47.65
CA SER A 2 21.27 3.95 46.37
C SER A 2 22.23 3.62 45.22
N ASP A 3 21.81 2.77 44.28
CA ASP A 3 22.60 2.44 43.07
C ASP A 3 22.61 3.59 42.06
N LEU A 4 21.98 4.71 42.37
CA LEU A 4 21.93 5.91 41.57
C LEU A 4 22.77 7.03 42.19
N LEU A 5 23.39 7.84 41.34
CA LEU A 5 24.00 9.11 41.73
C LEU A 5 22.95 10.10 42.22
N PRO A 6 23.35 11.17 42.97
CA PRO A 6 22.41 12.16 43.50
C PRO A 6 21.56 12.86 42.42
N ASP A 7 22.04 12.90 41.17
CA ASP A 7 21.34 13.46 40.03
C ASP A 7 20.37 12.47 39.34
N GLY A 8 20.21 11.26 39.89
CA GLY A 8 19.32 10.23 39.36
C GLY A 8 19.93 9.40 38.20
N THR A 9 21.21 9.55 37.96
CA THR A 9 21.94 8.80 36.90
C THR A 9 22.79 7.67 37.48
N ARG A 10 23.33 6.82 36.61
CA ARG A 10 24.30 5.77 36.89
C ARG A 10 25.22 5.60 35.70
N GLU A 11 26.45 5.15 35.91
CA GLU A 11 27.31 4.74 34.80
C GLU A 11 26.96 3.34 34.32
N CYS A 12 26.95 3.17 32.99
CA CYS A 12 26.72 1.87 32.36
C CYS A 12 27.96 0.98 32.51
N GLU A 13 27.81 -0.16 33.17
CA GLU A 13 28.91 -1.11 33.40
C GLU A 13 29.49 -1.69 32.10
N ARG A 14 28.75 -1.63 30.99
CA ARG A 14 29.18 -2.18 29.68
C ARG A 14 29.98 -1.18 28.84
N CYS A 15 29.69 0.12 28.94
CA CYS A 15 30.28 1.11 28.04
C CYS A 15 30.65 2.43 28.71
N GLY A 16 30.54 2.55 30.04
CA GLY A 16 30.91 3.76 30.80
C GLY A 16 30.03 4.99 30.54
N LEU A 17 29.02 4.91 29.65
CA LEU A 17 28.18 6.05 29.37
C LEU A 17 27.12 6.27 30.47
N PRO A 18 26.68 7.52 30.69
CA PRO A 18 25.62 7.79 31.65
C PRO A 18 24.32 7.03 31.29
N MET A 19 23.70 6.45 32.28
CA MET A 19 22.39 5.81 32.18
C MET A 19 21.33 6.72 32.80
N MET A 20 20.27 6.96 32.01
CA MET A 20 19.18 7.85 32.39
C MET A 20 17.92 7.05 32.71
N PRO A 21 17.08 7.47 33.65
CA PRO A 21 15.80 6.85 33.93
C PRO A 21 14.88 6.93 32.71
N VAL A 22 14.29 5.80 32.31
CA VAL A 22 13.36 5.72 31.17
C VAL A 22 12.00 5.14 31.52
N ALA A 23 11.90 4.38 32.63
CA ALA A 23 10.64 3.83 33.10
C ALA A 23 10.67 3.58 34.61
N GLU A 24 9.52 3.61 35.26
CA GLU A 24 9.28 3.21 36.66
C GLU A 24 8.12 2.19 36.68
N SER A 25 8.31 1.07 37.35
CA SER A 25 7.28 0.05 37.58
C SER A 25 7.61 -0.73 38.86
N ASP A 26 6.59 -1.01 39.67
CA ASP A 26 6.68 -1.91 40.83
C ASP A 26 7.81 -1.57 41.83
N GLY A 27 8.08 -0.27 42.02
CA GLY A 27 9.16 0.19 42.89
C GLY A 27 10.57 0.02 42.32
N LEU A 28 10.68 -0.23 41.02
CA LEU A 28 11.92 -0.34 40.26
C LEU A 28 12.03 0.78 39.21
N VAL A 29 13.23 1.20 38.91
CA VAL A 29 13.56 2.17 37.87
C VAL A 29 14.37 1.47 36.81
N THR A 30 13.94 1.54 35.57
CA THR A 30 14.73 1.10 34.40
C THR A 30 15.57 2.27 33.91
N LEU A 31 16.88 2.07 33.82
CA LEU A 31 17.86 3.00 33.28
C LEU A 31 18.30 2.54 31.90
N GLU A 32 18.55 3.49 30.98
CA GLU A 32 19.03 3.21 29.64
C GLU A 32 20.17 4.18 29.27
N CYS A 33 21.28 3.68 28.73
CA CYS A 33 22.36 4.50 28.18
C CYS A 33 22.17 4.76 26.67
N ALA A 34 22.99 5.64 26.07
CA ALA A 34 22.95 5.97 24.66
C ALA A 34 23.15 4.74 23.73
N ASN A 35 23.86 3.71 24.19
CA ASN A 35 24.01 2.44 23.48
C ASN A 35 22.87 1.43 23.75
N ARG A 36 21.74 1.90 24.32
CA ARG A 36 20.54 1.12 24.65
C ARG A 36 20.78 -0.07 25.60
N HIS A 37 21.87 -0.07 26.35
CA HIS A 37 22.01 -1.01 27.45
C HIS A 37 21.05 -0.60 28.56
N ARG A 38 20.28 -1.57 29.07
CA ARG A 38 19.29 -1.37 30.15
C ARG A 38 19.76 -2.02 31.43
N HIS A 39 19.45 -1.35 32.54
CA HIS A 39 19.66 -1.85 33.88
C HIS A 39 18.50 -1.43 34.77
N THR A 40 18.07 -2.31 35.66
CA THR A 40 16.94 -2.03 36.56
C THR A 40 17.45 -1.96 38.00
N VAL A 41 17.11 -0.90 38.70
CA VAL A 41 17.50 -0.66 40.09
C VAL A 41 16.28 -0.35 40.97
N PRO A 42 16.33 -0.58 42.27
CA PRO A 42 15.26 -0.15 43.17
C PRO A 42 15.03 1.36 43.09
N LEU A 43 13.76 1.76 43.17
CA LEU A 43 13.38 3.17 43.28
C LEU A 43 14.00 3.75 44.58
N PRO A 44 14.71 4.89 44.50
CA PRO A 44 15.30 5.50 45.66
C PRO A 44 14.28 5.79 46.77
N SER A 45 14.69 5.62 48.02
CA SER A 45 13.84 5.92 49.18
C SER A 45 13.72 7.41 49.44
N GLU A 46 14.70 8.20 49.06
CA GLU A 46 14.73 9.63 49.21
C GLU A 46 13.75 10.33 48.26
N LEU A 47 12.84 11.16 48.83
CA LEU A 47 11.77 11.81 48.10
C LEU A 47 12.29 12.71 46.96
N ALA A 48 13.30 13.49 47.19
CA ALA A 48 13.89 14.40 46.20
C ALA A 48 14.43 13.63 44.97
N THR A 49 15.14 12.52 45.18
CA THR A 49 15.67 11.67 44.11
C THR A 49 14.54 10.98 43.36
N ARG A 50 13.46 10.56 44.02
CA ARG A 50 12.26 9.99 43.38
C ARG A 50 11.58 10.99 42.44
N GLU A 51 11.41 12.22 42.86
CA GLU A 51 10.83 13.29 42.06
C GLU A 51 11.70 13.64 40.86
N LEU A 52 13.02 13.65 41.06
CA LEU A 52 13.99 13.85 39.95
C LEU A 52 13.89 12.74 38.92
N VAL A 53 13.87 11.47 39.34
CA VAL A 53 13.71 10.31 38.45
C VAL A 53 12.43 10.42 37.62
N ARG A 54 11.28 10.73 38.25
CA ARG A 54 10.00 10.90 37.58
C ARG A 54 10.03 12.05 36.56
N THR A 55 10.68 13.15 36.91
CA THR A 55 10.88 14.28 35.99
C THR A 55 11.67 13.87 34.74
N TRP A 56 12.74 13.10 34.91
CA TRP A 56 13.52 12.57 33.81
C TRP A 56 12.70 11.64 32.90
N ILE A 57 11.93 10.72 33.49
CA ILE A 57 11.07 9.80 32.74
C ILE A 57 10.05 10.58 31.91
N MET A 58 9.38 11.58 32.49
CA MET A 58 8.42 12.41 31.76
C MET A 58 9.06 13.22 30.62
N ARG A 59 10.22 13.85 30.88
CA ARG A 59 10.94 14.60 29.85
C ARG A 59 11.40 13.69 28.70
N ARG A 60 11.90 12.50 29.02
CA ARG A 60 12.31 11.53 28.02
C ARG A 60 11.14 11.03 27.19
N GLY A 61 10.02 10.73 27.82
CA GLY A 61 8.78 10.33 27.13
C GLY A 61 8.31 11.39 26.15
N ALA A 62 8.27 12.66 26.58
CA ALA A 62 7.90 13.77 25.70
C ALA A 62 8.87 13.94 24.51
N GLN A 63 10.18 13.83 24.74
CA GLN A 63 11.18 13.90 23.66
C GLN A 63 11.01 12.76 22.66
N LEU A 64 10.78 11.54 23.13
CA LEU A 64 10.58 10.37 22.26
C LEU A 64 9.30 10.50 21.42
N HIS A 65 8.24 11.07 22.02
CA HIS A 65 6.99 11.31 21.31
C HIS A 65 7.18 12.31 20.16
N VAL A 66 7.79 13.46 20.42
CA VAL A 66 8.11 14.46 19.38
C VAL A 66 9.03 13.90 18.30
N GLN A 67 10.02 13.07 18.67
CA GLN A 67 10.88 12.43 17.68
C GLN A 67 10.13 11.42 16.79
N HIS A 68 9.17 10.70 17.36
CA HIS A 68 8.34 9.75 16.64
C HIS A 68 7.42 10.46 15.64
N GLU A 69 6.68 11.49 16.10
CA GLU A 69 5.83 12.30 15.23
C GLU A 69 6.60 12.91 14.06
N ARG A 70 7.80 13.43 14.33
CA ARG A 70 8.66 13.98 13.28
C ARG A 70 9.11 12.91 12.29
N TRP A 71 9.50 11.73 12.77
CA TRP A 71 9.89 10.61 11.91
C TRP A 71 8.74 10.15 11.02
N GLU A 72 7.53 10.03 11.57
CA GLU A 72 6.32 9.68 10.81
C GLU A 72 6.05 10.70 9.70
N ALA A 73 6.14 11.99 10.02
CA ALA A 73 5.94 13.06 9.03
C ALA A 73 7.00 13.04 7.92
N GLU A 74 8.28 12.87 8.27
CA GLU A 74 9.39 12.76 7.30
C GLU A 74 9.23 11.50 6.41
N GLU A 75 8.76 10.39 6.97
CA GLU A 75 8.51 9.15 6.23
C GLU A 75 7.31 9.29 5.28
N GLU A 76 6.23 9.96 5.69
CA GLU A 76 5.09 10.25 4.83
C GLU A 76 5.49 11.19 3.67
N GLU A 77 6.27 12.24 3.95
CA GLU A 77 6.77 13.15 2.92
C GLU A 77 7.68 12.41 1.93
N ARG A 78 8.58 11.54 2.41
CA ARG A 78 9.43 10.71 1.58
C ARG A 78 8.61 9.80 0.66
N LYS A 79 7.60 9.11 1.19
CA LYS A 79 6.69 8.25 0.41
C LYS A 79 5.88 9.05 -0.62
N ALA A 80 5.44 10.25 -0.25
CA ALA A 80 4.72 11.14 -1.16
C ALA A 80 5.62 11.63 -2.31
N MET A 81 6.88 11.93 -2.04
CA MET A 81 7.87 12.30 -3.05
C MET A 81 8.20 11.13 -3.97
N GLU A 82 8.37 9.92 -3.43
CA GLU A 82 8.63 8.71 -4.20
C GLU A 82 7.50 8.39 -5.19
N LYS A 83 6.24 8.61 -4.79
CA LYS A 83 5.07 8.46 -5.68
C LYS A 83 5.05 9.45 -6.85
N LYS A 84 5.70 10.60 -6.73
CA LYS A 84 5.77 11.64 -7.77
C LYS A 84 6.90 11.43 -8.78
N GLN A 85 7.83 10.53 -8.50
CA GLN A 85 8.95 10.25 -9.41
C GLN A 85 8.58 9.22 -10.47
N PRO A 86 9.13 9.35 -11.70
CA PRO A 86 9.03 8.29 -12.69
C PRO A 86 9.62 6.98 -12.14
N ARG A 87 8.90 5.88 -12.34
CA ARG A 87 9.35 4.56 -11.90
C ARG A 87 9.19 3.52 -12.99
N LEU A 88 10.11 2.59 -13.08
CA LEU A 88 10.00 1.42 -13.93
C LEU A 88 9.22 0.34 -13.19
N ILE A 89 8.19 -0.21 -13.84
CA ILE A 89 7.40 -1.33 -13.32
C ILE A 89 7.66 -2.54 -14.18
N ARG A 90 8.32 -3.53 -13.62
CA ARG A 90 8.64 -4.79 -14.29
C ARG A 90 7.49 -5.78 -14.17
N PRO A 91 7.44 -6.84 -14.99
CA PRO A 91 6.44 -7.90 -14.81
C PRO A 91 6.39 -8.48 -13.40
N SER A 92 7.55 -8.64 -12.74
CA SER A 92 7.66 -9.11 -11.34
C SER A 92 7.07 -8.16 -10.30
N ASP A 93 6.87 -6.90 -10.65
CA ASP A 93 6.41 -5.85 -9.74
C ASP A 93 4.89 -5.64 -9.83
N ARG A 94 4.23 -6.36 -10.74
CA ARG A 94 2.79 -6.30 -10.95
C ARG A 94 2.06 -7.14 -9.91
N HIS A 95 0.90 -6.68 -9.51
CA HIS A 95 0.06 -7.39 -8.55
C HIS A 95 -1.07 -8.12 -9.27
N GLN A 96 -1.12 -9.44 -9.13
CA GLN A 96 -2.24 -10.22 -9.63
C GLN A 96 -3.48 -9.89 -8.79
N GLN A 97 -4.55 -9.44 -9.44
CA GLN A 97 -5.80 -9.13 -8.75
C GLN A 97 -6.48 -10.39 -8.21
N THR A 98 -7.11 -10.27 -7.05
CA THR A 98 -8.01 -11.30 -6.51
C THR A 98 -9.31 -11.32 -7.30
N GLY A 99 -10.01 -12.45 -7.37
CA GLY A 99 -11.28 -12.56 -8.08
C GLY A 99 -11.14 -12.63 -9.60
N GLN A 100 -10.13 -13.35 -10.09
CA GLN A 100 -9.93 -13.59 -11.51
C GLN A 100 -11.14 -14.33 -12.14
N THR A 101 -11.50 -13.97 -13.37
CA THR A 101 -12.40 -14.75 -14.20
C THR A 101 -11.66 -15.99 -14.72
N ALA A 102 -12.30 -17.14 -14.73
CA ALA A 102 -11.69 -18.37 -15.24
C ALA A 102 -11.19 -18.20 -16.68
N GLY A 103 -9.91 -18.46 -16.91
CA GLY A 103 -9.24 -18.26 -18.19
C GLY A 103 -8.89 -16.80 -18.52
N MET A 104 -8.97 -15.90 -17.52
CA MET A 104 -8.54 -14.50 -17.65
C MET A 104 -7.67 -14.12 -16.45
N THR A 105 -6.49 -13.59 -16.69
CA THR A 105 -5.62 -13.04 -15.64
C THR A 105 -5.52 -11.53 -15.77
N ARG A 106 -5.56 -10.84 -14.63
CA ARG A 106 -5.42 -9.38 -14.55
C ARG A 106 -4.28 -9.04 -13.60
N GLU A 107 -3.30 -8.32 -14.11
CA GLU A 107 -2.14 -7.86 -13.36
C GLU A 107 -2.16 -6.34 -13.29
N GLU A 108 -2.27 -5.78 -12.09
CA GLU A 108 -2.18 -4.35 -11.86
C GLU A 108 -0.73 -3.91 -11.94
N ALA A 109 -0.43 -2.92 -12.77
CA ALA A 109 0.88 -2.29 -12.89
C ALA A 109 0.92 -0.95 -12.14
N VAL A 110 -0.11 -0.13 -12.29
CA VAL A 110 -0.23 1.18 -11.64
C VAL A 110 -1.64 1.36 -11.11
N HIS A 111 -1.74 1.85 -9.87
CA HIS A 111 -2.98 2.32 -9.29
C HIS A 111 -2.71 3.62 -8.54
N THR A 112 -3.43 4.67 -8.90
CA THR A 112 -3.43 5.98 -8.25
C THR A 112 -4.87 6.40 -8.00
N GLU A 113 -5.07 7.53 -7.35
CA GLU A 113 -6.41 8.07 -7.11
C GLU A 113 -7.22 8.32 -8.41
N GLY A 114 -6.52 8.68 -9.51
CA GLY A 114 -7.16 9.05 -10.78
C GLY A 114 -6.89 8.10 -11.95
N MET A 115 -6.15 7.01 -11.75
CA MET A 115 -5.76 6.12 -12.84
C MET A 115 -5.51 4.70 -12.36
N TRP A 116 -5.97 3.75 -13.15
CA TRP A 116 -5.57 2.35 -13.07
C TRP A 116 -4.96 1.90 -14.40
N ALA A 117 -3.86 1.15 -14.38
CA ALA A 117 -3.28 0.56 -15.57
C ALA A 117 -2.77 -0.86 -15.28
N GLY A 118 -2.99 -1.78 -16.22
CA GLY A 118 -2.59 -3.16 -16.05
C GLY A 118 -2.56 -3.96 -17.35
N ILE A 119 -2.21 -5.23 -17.21
CA ILE A 119 -2.18 -6.23 -18.27
C ILE A 119 -3.30 -7.22 -18.02
N VAL A 120 -4.04 -7.56 -19.08
CA VAL A 120 -5.02 -8.63 -19.05
C VAL A 120 -4.66 -9.66 -20.11
N ARG A 121 -4.63 -10.94 -19.72
CA ARG A 121 -4.48 -12.06 -20.63
C ARG A 121 -5.73 -12.89 -20.62
N THR A 122 -6.16 -13.32 -21.79
CA THR A 122 -7.38 -14.12 -21.97
C THR A 122 -7.07 -15.35 -22.80
N GLU A 123 -7.29 -16.53 -22.22
CA GLU A 123 -7.15 -17.80 -22.91
C GLU A 123 -8.09 -17.86 -24.14
N ALA A 124 -7.72 -18.68 -25.11
CA ALA A 124 -8.56 -18.95 -26.29
C ALA A 124 -9.97 -19.42 -25.89
N GLY A 125 -10.99 -18.87 -26.50
CA GLY A 125 -12.40 -19.22 -26.28
C GLY A 125 -12.96 -18.75 -24.92
N ARG A 126 -12.29 -17.86 -24.20
CA ARG A 126 -12.77 -17.30 -22.93
C ARG A 126 -13.30 -15.89 -23.10
N SER A 127 -14.28 -15.56 -22.25
CA SER A 127 -14.90 -14.22 -22.18
C SER A 127 -15.20 -13.84 -20.74
N SER A 128 -15.21 -12.55 -20.47
CA SER A 128 -15.69 -11.99 -19.20
C SER A 128 -17.21 -12.15 -19.07
N SER A 129 -17.72 -11.95 -17.85
CA SER A 129 -19.14 -11.66 -17.64
C SER A 129 -19.46 -10.24 -18.12
N TRP A 130 -20.76 -9.92 -18.29
CA TRP A 130 -21.22 -8.57 -18.52
C TRP A 130 -20.88 -7.68 -17.33
N HIS A 131 -20.23 -6.54 -17.61
CA HIS A 131 -19.82 -5.60 -16.58
C HIS A 131 -19.65 -4.18 -17.15
N HIS A 132 -19.44 -3.22 -16.25
CA HIS A 132 -18.99 -1.88 -16.58
C HIS A 132 -17.93 -1.42 -15.56
N HIS A 133 -17.30 -0.30 -15.84
CA HIS A 133 -16.23 0.26 -15.01
C HIS A 133 -16.65 1.51 -14.22
N GLY A 134 -17.94 1.62 -13.88
CA GLY A 134 -18.45 2.77 -13.13
C GLY A 134 -18.19 4.09 -13.83
N ALA A 135 -17.55 5.01 -13.13
CA ALA A 135 -17.16 6.33 -13.66
C ALA A 135 -15.85 6.34 -14.45
N TYR A 136 -15.16 5.21 -14.54
CA TYR A 136 -13.94 5.14 -15.34
C TYR A 136 -14.25 5.16 -16.85
N GLU A 137 -13.48 5.94 -17.59
CA GLU A 137 -13.26 5.71 -19.00
C GLU A 137 -12.05 4.81 -19.20
N SER A 138 -12.05 3.99 -20.25
CA SER A 138 -10.99 3.01 -20.48
C SER A 138 -10.48 3.05 -21.90
N VAL A 139 -9.17 2.90 -22.04
CA VAL A 139 -8.52 2.59 -23.31
C VAL A 139 -7.86 1.22 -23.19
N ILE A 140 -8.10 0.37 -24.15
CA ILE A 140 -7.52 -0.96 -24.27
C ILE A 140 -6.63 -0.95 -25.53
N TYR A 141 -5.37 -1.34 -25.37
CA TYR A 141 -4.47 -1.54 -26.50
C TYR A 141 -4.19 -3.04 -26.66
N VAL A 142 -4.41 -3.59 -27.85
CA VAL A 142 -4.18 -5.00 -28.13
C VAL A 142 -2.70 -5.23 -28.43
N VAL A 143 -2.03 -6.01 -27.59
CA VAL A 143 -0.61 -6.37 -27.73
C VAL A 143 -0.46 -7.61 -28.62
N SER A 144 -1.25 -8.66 -28.33
CA SER A 144 -1.21 -9.92 -29.10
C SER A 144 -2.55 -10.64 -29.07
N GLY A 145 -2.72 -11.59 -29.98
CA GLY A 145 -3.93 -12.41 -30.11
C GLY A 145 -5.11 -11.65 -30.71
N GLN A 146 -6.32 -12.10 -30.41
CA GLN A 146 -7.58 -11.49 -30.85
C GLN A 146 -8.44 -11.10 -29.65
N VAL A 147 -9.09 -9.97 -29.75
CA VAL A 147 -10.03 -9.51 -28.74
C VAL A 147 -11.35 -9.18 -29.41
N HIS A 148 -12.45 -9.67 -28.85
CA HIS A 148 -13.77 -9.17 -29.21
C HIS A 148 -14.38 -8.39 -28.05
N VAL A 149 -15.21 -7.42 -28.39
CA VAL A 149 -16.06 -6.70 -27.44
C VAL A 149 -17.51 -6.80 -27.91
N GLU A 150 -18.39 -7.13 -26.98
CA GLU A 150 -19.83 -7.07 -27.15
C GLU A 150 -20.39 -5.96 -26.25
N CYS A 151 -21.24 -5.11 -26.81
CA CYS A 151 -21.81 -3.94 -26.11
C CYS A 151 -23.11 -3.45 -26.77
N GLY A 152 -23.57 -2.28 -26.36
CA GLY A 152 -24.77 -1.64 -26.92
C GLY A 152 -26.09 -2.32 -26.54
N PRO A 153 -27.24 -1.84 -27.06
CA PRO A 153 -28.55 -2.34 -26.70
C PRO A 153 -28.68 -3.85 -26.95
N GLY A 154 -29.07 -4.57 -25.87
CA GLY A 154 -29.19 -6.03 -25.88
C GLY A 154 -27.89 -6.78 -26.21
N GLY A 155 -26.72 -6.13 -26.10
CA GLY A 155 -25.43 -6.75 -26.44
C GLY A 155 -25.21 -7.06 -27.91
N LYS A 156 -25.94 -6.40 -28.81
CA LYS A 156 -25.98 -6.74 -30.25
C LYS A 156 -24.81 -6.18 -31.04
N THR A 157 -24.11 -5.21 -30.51
CA THR A 157 -22.90 -4.69 -31.15
C THR A 157 -21.71 -5.57 -30.78
N LYS A 158 -21.11 -6.19 -31.79
CA LYS A 158 -19.88 -6.97 -31.61
C LYS A 158 -18.82 -6.50 -32.61
N PHE A 159 -17.62 -6.27 -32.15
CA PHE A 159 -16.46 -5.99 -32.98
C PHE A 159 -15.23 -6.75 -32.50
N HIS A 160 -14.25 -6.88 -33.39
CA HIS A 160 -13.01 -7.57 -33.13
C HIS A 160 -11.85 -6.59 -33.30
N ALA A 161 -10.90 -6.68 -32.41
CA ALA A 161 -9.66 -5.92 -32.42
C ALA A 161 -8.45 -6.86 -32.53
N ARG A 162 -7.40 -6.38 -33.16
CA ARG A 162 -6.15 -7.11 -33.45
C ARG A 162 -4.96 -6.32 -32.90
N PRO A 163 -3.76 -6.94 -32.84
CA PRO A 163 -2.56 -6.24 -32.39
C PRO A 163 -2.36 -4.90 -33.10
N GLY A 164 -2.18 -3.84 -32.29
CA GLY A 164 -2.08 -2.46 -32.74
C GLY A 164 -3.36 -1.64 -32.64
N ASP A 165 -4.52 -2.28 -32.51
CA ASP A 165 -5.80 -1.58 -32.34
C ASP A 165 -5.97 -1.03 -30.93
N CYS A 166 -6.69 0.10 -30.82
CA CYS A 166 -7.18 0.67 -29.58
C CYS A 166 -8.70 0.56 -29.49
N ILE A 167 -9.21 0.17 -28.34
CA ILE A 167 -10.64 0.16 -28.01
C ILE A 167 -10.87 1.23 -26.95
N TYR A 168 -11.85 2.10 -27.17
CA TYR A 168 -12.31 3.06 -26.17
C TYR A 168 -13.63 2.62 -25.58
N LEU A 169 -13.72 2.61 -24.26
CA LEU A 169 -14.93 2.31 -23.50
C LEU A 169 -15.30 3.54 -22.66
N PRO A 170 -16.43 4.20 -22.96
CA PRO A 170 -16.91 5.32 -22.15
C PRO A 170 -17.34 4.90 -20.76
N PRO A 171 -17.45 5.84 -19.80
CA PRO A 171 -17.96 5.55 -18.47
C PRO A 171 -19.34 4.90 -18.52
N GLY A 172 -19.52 3.87 -17.69
CA GLY A 172 -20.79 3.16 -17.54
C GLY A 172 -21.20 2.24 -18.69
N GLU A 173 -20.42 2.16 -19.79
CA GLU A 173 -20.75 1.24 -20.90
C GLU A 173 -20.73 -0.21 -20.43
N ILE A 174 -21.88 -0.87 -20.55
CA ILE A 174 -22.02 -2.29 -20.23
C ILE A 174 -21.49 -3.10 -21.40
N HIS A 175 -20.47 -3.89 -21.14
CA HIS A 175 -19.82 -4.71 -22.15
C HIS A 175 -19.34 -6.04 -21.57
N ARG A 176 -18.91 -6.91 -22.45
CA ARG A 176 -18.05 -8.05 -22.16
C ARG A 176 -16.96 -8.15 -23.23
N GLU A 177 -15.78 -8.52 -22.82
CA GLU A 177 -14.66 -8.79 -23.72
C GLU A 177 -14.28 -10.27 -23.68
N GLY A 178 -13.69 -10.76 -24.76
CA GLY A 178 -13.24 -12.13 -24.85
C GLY A 178 -12.25 -12.34 -26.00
N ASN A 179 -11.82 -13.57 -26.12
CA ASN A 179 -10.86 -14.02 -27.11
C ASN A 179 -11.44 -15.18 -27.94
N ASP A 180 -11.85 -14.89 -29.16
CA ASP A 180 -12.34 -15.90 -30.14
C ASP A 180 -11.20 -16.53 -30.96
N GLY A 181 -9.94 -16.15 -30.67
CA GLY A 181 -8.74 -16.69 -31.35
C GLY A 181 -8.37 -18.09 -30.89
N LEU A 182 -7.29 -18.61 -31.42
CA LEU A 182 -6.74 -19.93 -31.11
C LEU A 182 -5.60 -19.88 -30.08
N GLU A 183 -5.09 -18.70 -29.79
CA GLU A 183 -4.00 -18.44 -28.83
C GLU A 183 -4.43 -17.45 -27.77
N GLU A 184 -3.71 -17.39 -26.66
CA GLU A 184 -3.93 -16.39 -25.62
C GLU A 184 -3.79 -14.97 -26.18
N SER A 185 -4.71 -14.09 -25.83
CA SER A 185 -4.59 -12.65 -26.13
C SER A 185 -4.03 -11.89 -24.93
N GLU A 186 -3.23 -10.85 -25.23
CA GLU A 186 -2.71 -9.92 -24.25
C GLU A 186 -3.09 -8.49 -24.61
N ILE A 187 -3.61 -7.76 -23.61
CA ILE A 187 -3.99 -6.36 -23.76
C ILE A 187 -3.39 -5.52 -22.62
N VAL A 188 -3.08 -4.27 -22.95
CA VAL A 188 -2.84 -3.21 -21.95
C VAL A 188 -4.14 -2.47 -21.74
N VAL A 189 -4.55 -2.32 -20.50
CA VAL A 189 -5.75 -1.55 -20.11
C VAL A 189 -5.33 -0.37 -19.29
N VAL A 190 -5.79 0.82 -19.67
CA VAL A 190 -5.63 2.07 -18.90
C VAL A 190 -7.02 2.61 -18.62
N ARG A 191 -7.30 2.91 -17.35
CA ARG A 191 -8.55 3.52 -16.89
C ARG A 191 -8.25 4.85 -16.22
N SER A 192 -8.95 5.90 -16.63
CA SER A 192 -8.89 7.24 -16.03
C SER A 192 -10.19 7.48 -15.25
N GLY A 193 -10.08 7.94 -14.03
CA GLY A 193 -11.22 8.14 -13.13
C GLY A 193 -11.00 7.56 -11.74
N SER A 194 -12.09 7.36 -11.03
CA SER A 194 -12.09 6.79 -9.68
C SER A 194 -13.35 5.97 -9.43
N GLY A 195 -13.32 5.14 -8.38
CA GLY A 195 -14.46 4.31 -7.99
C GLY A 195 -14.19 2.82 -8.11
N GLU A 196 -15.25 2.06 -8.37
CA GLU A 196 -15.19 0.60 -8.48
C GLU A 196 -14.67 0.18 -9.86
N LEU A 197 -13.60 -0.61 -9.88
CA LEU A 197 -12.91 -0.99 -11.12
C LEU A 197 -13.74 -1.90 -12.03
N VAL A 198 -14.60 -2.75 -11.46
CA VAL A 198 -15.45 -3.70 -12.18
C VAL A 198 -16.76 -3.88 -11.42
N VAL A 199 -17.87 -3.58 -12.07
CA VAL A 199 -19.23 -3.80 -11.57
C VAL A 199 -19.92 -4.82 -12.46
N ASN A 200 -20.14 -6.04 -11.95
CA ASN A 200 -20.82 -7.10 -12.69
C ASN A 200 -22.31 -6.84 -12.77
N VAL A 201 -22.90 -7.09 -13.94
CA VAL A 201 -24.32 -6.89 -14.24
C VAL A 201 -24.89 -8.06 -15.03
N ALA A 202 -26.21 -8.15 -15.14
CA ALA A 202 -26.89 -9.22 -15.91
C ALA A 202 -26.70 -9.06 -17.42
N GLY A 203 -26.41 -7.86 -17.91
CA GLY A 203 -26.23 -7.51 -19.32
C GLY A 203 -26.86 -6.16 -19.66
N PRO A 204 -26.64 -5.64 -20.88
CA PRO A 204 -27.24 -4.41 -21.32
C PRO A 204 -28.75 -4.59 -21.59
N ALA A 205 -29.54 -3.56 -21.29
CA ALA A 205 -30.95 -3.53 -21.62
C ALA A 205 -31.18 -3.65 -23.16
N ALA A 206 -32.34 -4.14 -23.54
CA ALA A 206 -32.72 -4.33 -24.94
C ALA A 206 -32.90 -3.00 -25.69
#